data_6f4759869431740db57df4cdbab02dfd
#
_entry.id   6f4759869431740db57df4cdbab02dfd
#
_cell.length_a   1.000
_cell.length_b   1.000
_cell.length_c   1.000
_cell.angle_alpha   90.00
_cell.angle_beta   90.00
_cell.angle_gamma   90.00
#
_symmetry.space_group_name_H-M   'P 1'
#
loop_
_entity.id
_entity.type
_entity.pdbx_description
1 polymer ?
#
loop_
_entity_poly.entity_id
_entity_poly.type
_entity_poly.pdbx_seq_one_letter_code
_entity_poly.pdbx_strand_id
1 'polypeptide(L)'
;MIHRLLAVTLVAAALPAAAQSVPATNYSDLWDNSAAPGSGPCPGGESGWGITFTQHASNQVEAVWYTYDPRQADSSSPGNFKPLWLVMPGGTWTSPTVFTGDMYVTRGTPFGQPWGFGGSGPALPLTKVGSFTFAFSSSGVGTFAYNVAPPSGLASTDPAFGLPAFSGTKPICRNSAF
;
A
#
# COMPACT_ATOMS: atom_id res chain seq x y z
N MET A 1 66.46 -1.95 22.85
CA MET A 1 65.21 -1.23 22.57
C MET A 1 64.09 -2.21 22.37
N ILE A 2 63.20 -2.33 23.34
CA ILE A 2 62.08 -3.32 23.29
C ILE A 2 60.82 -2.55 22.87
N HIS A 3 60.32 -2.85 21.66
CA HIS A 3 59.05 -2.27 21.16
C HIS A 3 57.90 -3.09 21.74
N ARG A 4 57.07 -2.48 22.58
CA ARG A 4 55.79 -3.04 23.02
C ARG A 4 54.72 -2.72 22.01
N LEU A 5 54.24 -3.74 21.30
CA LEU A 5 53.01 -3.63 20.50
C LEU A 5 51.78 -3.57 21.44
N LEU A 6 51.04 -2.48 21.40
CA LEU A 6 49.71 -2.42 22.00
C LEU A 6 48.70 -3.03 21.00
N ALA A 7 48.09 -4.14 21.37
CA ALA A 7 46.94 -4.69 20.65
C ALA A 7 45.67 -3.97 21.09
N VAL A 8 45.06 -3.20 20.19
CA VAL A 8 43.73 -2.61 20.42
C VAL A 8 42.67 -3.61 20.02
N THR A 9 41.94 -4.14 20.99
CA THR A 9 40.84 -5.08 20.77
C THR A 9 39.58 -4.22 20.47
N LEU A 10 39.10 -4.25 19.23
CA LEU A 10 37.84 -3.61 18.86
C LEU A 10 36.69 -4.55 19.29
N VAL A 11 35.94 -4.15 20.32
CA VAL A 11 34.70 -4.83 20.71
C VAL A 11 33.58 -4.27 19.83
N ALA A 12 33.15 -5.05 18.85
CA ALA A 12 31.97 -4.73 18.05
C ALA A 12 30.71 -5.01 18.90
N ALA A 13 30.05 -3.96 19.37
CA ALA A 13 28.73 -4.08 20.01
C ALA A 13 27.71 -4.48 18.95
N ALA A 14 27.19 -5.69 18.98
CA ALA A 14 26.05 -6.11 18.18
C ALA A 14 24.80 -5.40 18.73
N LEU A 15 24.24 -4.47 17.95
CA LEU A 15 22.94 -3.89 18.24
C LEU A 15 21.88 -4.99 18.11
N PRO A 16 20.96 -5.15 19.08
CA PRO A 16 19.86 -6.08 18.95
C PRO A 16 19.00 -5.67 17.76
N ALA A 17 18.83 -6.57 16.78
CA ALA A 17 17.83 -6.41 15.74
C ALA A 17 16.47 -6.36 16.44
N ALA A 18 15.75 -5.22 16.31
CA ALA A 18 14.40 -5.13 16.81
C ALA A 18 13.56 -6.22 16.12
N ALA A 19 13.06 -7.17 16.89
CA ALA A 19 12.17 -8.20 16.37
C ALA A 19 10.93 -7.49 15.81
N GLN A 20 10.63 -7.74 14.53
CA GLN A 20 9.43 -7.22 13.89
C GLN A 20 8.22 -7.72 14.67
N SER A 21 7.31 -6.82 15.06
CA SER A 21 6.12 -7.22 15.79
C SER A 21 5.20 -8.01 14.86
N VAL A 22 4.86 -9.22 15.27
CA VAL A 22 4.09 -10.17 14.47
C VAL A 22 2.65 -10.16 14.96
N PRO A 23 1.64 -9.91 14.08
CA PRO A 23 0.25 -9.99 14.48
C PRO A 23 -0.16 -11.44 14.77
N ALA A 24 -0.95 -11.65 15.81
CA ALA A 24 -1.60 -12.93 16.10
C ALA A 24 -2.86 -13.15 15.25
N THR A 25 -3.42 -12.08 14.71
CA THR A 25 -4.63 -12.08 13.89
C THR A 25 -4.25 -12.02 12.41
N ASN A 26 -4.91 -12.84 11.58
CA ASN A 26 -4.85 -12.70 10.14
C ASN A 26 -5.90 -11.70 9.67
N TYR A 27 -5.44 -10.62 9.04
CA TYR A 27 -6.29 -9.53 8.53
C TYR A 27 -6.60 -9.65 7.04
N SER A 28 -6.25 -10.78 6.39
CA SER A 28 -6.55 -10.99 4.97
C SER A 28 -8.04 -10.92 4.72
N ASP A 29 -8.44 -10.01 3.85
CA ASP A 29 -9.83 -9.85 3.38
C ASP A 29 -9.94 -8.71 2.36
N LEU A 30 -11.15 -8.48 1.88
CA LEU A 30 -11.57 -7.23 1.27
C LEU A 30 -12.03 -6.26 2.38
N TRP A 31 -11.51 -5.04 2.33
CA TRP A 31 -11.81 -3.96 3.27
C TRP A 31 -12.40 -2.77 2.54
N ASP A 32 -13.46 -2.21 3.04
CA ASP A 32 -14.11 -1.02 2.49
C ASP A 32 -14.84 -0.21 3.57
N ASN A 33 -15.58 0.82 3.18
CA ASN A 33 -16.45 1.61 4.03
C ASN A 33 -17.84 1.77 3.39
N SER A 34 -18.32 0.74 2.69
CA SER A 34 -19.56 0.77 1.91
C SER A 34 -20.82 0.43 2.70
N ALA A 35 -20.68 -0.03 3.95
CA ALA A 35 -21.83 -0.38 4.79
C ALA A 35 -22.80 0.81 4.91
N ALA A 36 -24.10 0.52 4.97
CA ALA A 36 -25.12 1.55 5.18
C ALA A 36 -24.89 2.29 6.50
N PRO A 37 -25.06 3.62 6.56
CA PRO A 37 -24.88 4.39 7.78
C PRO A 37 -25.70 3.80 8.94
N GLY A 38 -25.05 3.54 10.08
CA GLY A 38 -25.67 2.95 11.26
C GLY A 38 -25.80 1.43 11.28
N SER A 39 -25.33 0.73 10.25
CA SER A 39 -25.35 -0.74 10.17
C SER A 39 -24.02 -1.38 10.62
N GLY A 40 -23.57 -1.13 11.84
CA GLY A 40 -22.40 -1.79 12.39
C GLY A 40 -21.24 -0.85 12.73
N PRO A 41 -20.03 -1.38 12.99
CA PRO A 41 -18.89 -0.61 13.50
C PRO A 41 -18.25 0.33 12.47
N CYS A 42 -18.56 0.16 11.18
CA CYS A 42 -18.16 1.11 10.14
C CYS A 42 -19.23 2.19 9.98
N PRO A 43 -18.85 3.46 10.04
CA PRO A 43 -19.80 4.56 9.88
C PRO A 43 -20.44 4.62 8.50
N GLY A 44 -19.97 3.84 7.54
CA GLY A 44 -20.60 3.56 6.26
C GLY A 44 -20.81 4.74 5.33
N GLY A 45 -21.32 4.43 4.14
CA GLY A 45 -21.82 5.42 3.19
C GLY A 45 -20.82 5.91 2.16
N GLU A 46 -19.61 5.35 2.09
CA GLU A 46 -18.64 5.70 1.06
C GLU A 46 -18.38 4.49 0.15
N SER A 47 -18.94 4.53 -1.05
CA SER A 47 -18.73 3.53 -2.10
C SER A 47 -17.73 4.00 -3.14
N GLY A 48 -17.35 3.11 -4.07
CA GLY A 48 -16.46 3.43 -5.20
C GLY A 48 -14.98 3.17 -4.93
N TRP A 49 -14.64 2.53 -3.82
CA TRP A 49 -13.29 2.08 -3.53
C TRP A 49 -13.31 0.85 -2.59
N GLY A 50 -12.21 0.14 -2.56
CA GLY A 50 -11.99 -0.99 -1.68
C GLY A 50 -10.53 -1.39 -1.66
N ILE A 51 -10.15 -2.22 -0.71
CA ILE A 51 -8.77 -2.67 -0.52
C ILE A 51 -8.77 -4.17 -0.34
N THR A 52 -8.04 -4.88 -1.18
CA THR A 52 -7.65 -6.26 -0.89
C THR A 52 -6.41 -6.23 -0.02
N PHE A 53 -6.47 -6.86 1.15
CA PHE A 53 -5.35 -7.02 2.05
C PHE A 53 -5.05 -8.51 2.19
N THR A 54 -3.88 -8.96 1.76
CA THR A 54 -3.45 -10.35 1.80
C THR A 54 -2.24 -10.49 2.71
N GLN A 55 -2.41 -11.19 3.82
CA GLN A 55 -1.34 -11.49 4.78
C GLN A 55 -0.91 -12.94 4.62
N HIS A 56 0.34 -13.16 4.28
CA HIS A 56 0.95 -14.47 4.14
C HIS A 56 1.34 -15.07 5.49
N ALA A 57 1.59 -16.38 5.52
CA ALA A 57 2.03 -17.07 6.73
C ALA A 57 3.35 -16.53 7.32
N SER A 58 4.19 -15.90 6.49
CA SER A 58 5.42 -15.20 6.90
C SER A 58 5.14 -13.78 7.46
N ASN A 59 3.87 -13.39 7.60
CA ASN A 59 3.44 -12.03 7.92
C ASN A 59 3.84 -10.93 6.92
N GLN A 60 4.31 -11.32 5.76
CA GLN A 60 4.39 -10.41 4.63
C GLN A 60 2.98 -10.08 4.15
N VAL A 61 2.80 -8.85 3.70
CA VAL A 61 1.51 -8.35 3.25
C VAL A 61 1.65 -7.81 1.84
N GLU A 62 0.67 -8.14 1.02
CA GLU A 62 0.37 -7.47 -0.23
C GLU A 62 -1.01 -6.81 -0.09
N ALA A 63 -1.13 -5.55 -0.52
CA ALA A 63 -2.43 -4.89 -0.57
C ALA A 63 -2.60 -4.14 -1.89
N VAL A 64 -3.86 -4.07 -2.34
CA VAL A 64 -4.24 -3.30 -3.53
C VAL A 64 -5.42 -2.43 -3.17
N TRP A 65 -5.26 -1.14 -3.38
CA TRP A 65 -6.35 -0.18 -3.27
C TRP A 65 -6.97 0.04 -4.66
N TYR A 66 -8.20 -0.37 -4.82
CA TYR A 66 -9.02 -0.15 -6.00
C TYR A 66 -9.80 1.14 -5.83
N THR A 67 -9.62 2.09 -6.74
CA THR A 67 -10.33 3.37 -6.75
C THR A 67 -10.47 3.89 -8.17
N TYR A 68 -10.90 5.13 -8.34
CA TYR A 68 -11.00 5.78 -9.63
C TYR A 68 -9.94 6.86 -9.81
N ASP A 69 -9.48 7.02 -11.05
CA ASP A 69 -8.40 7.93 -11.41
C ASP A 69 -8.86 9.40 -11.37
N PRO A 70 -8.33 10.20 -10.45
CA PRO A 70 -8.73 11.60 -10.31
C PRO A 70 -8.28 12.49 -11.49
N ARG A 71 -7.32 12.03 -12.31
CA ARG A 71 -6.84 12.77 -13.49
C ARG A 71 -7.89 12.91 -14.59
N GLN A 72 -8.93 12.10 -14.54
CA GLN A 72 -9.99 12.04 -15.56
C GLN A 72 -11.33 12.48 -14.99
N ALA A 73 -11.31 13.26 -13.92
CA ALA A 73 -12.50 13.86 -13.36
C ALA A 73 -13.11 14.83 -14.37
N ASP A 74 -13.98 14.32 -15.23
CA ASP A 74 -14.85 15.11 -16.06
C ASP A 74 -16.18 15.28 -15.33
N SER A 75 -16.39 16.46 -14.77
CA SER A 75 -17.63 16.81 -14.08
C SER A 75 -18.87 16.75 -15.00
N SER A 76 -18.68 16.74 -16.32
CA SER A 76 -19.75 16.64 -17.31
C SER A 76 -20.19 15.20 -17.60
N SER A 77 -19.41 14.21 -17.18
CA SER A 77 -19.67 12.79 -17.45
C SER A 77 -19.24 11.90 -16.28
N PRO A 78 -19.96 11.92 -15.16
CA PRO A 78 -19.56 11.24 -13.92
C PRO A 78 -19.42 9.70 -14.02
N GLY A 79 -19.76 9.09 -15.16
CA GLY A 79 -19.56 7.65 -15.41
C GLY A 79 -18.25 7.27 -16.11
N ASN A 80 -17.37 8.23 -16.44
CA ASN A 80 -16.21 7.99 -17.29
C ASN A 80 -14.87 7.88 -16.52
N PHE A 81 -14.88 7.79 -15.19
CA PHE A 81 -13.66 7.58 -14.41
C PHE A 81 -13.07 6.21 -14.71
N LYS A 82 -11.79 6.18 -15.08
CA LYS A 82 -11.07 4.92 -15.24
C LYS A 82 -10.66 4.33 -13.89
N PRO A 83 -10.61 3.01 -13.77
CA PRO A 83 -10.04 2.38 -12.59
C PRO A 83 -8.61 2.83 -12.36
N LEU A 84 -8.25 3.08 -11.12
CA LEU A 84 -6.89 3.28 -10.64
C LEU A 84 -6.60 2.25 -9.56
N TRP A 85 -5.53 1.50 -9.73
CA TRP A 85 -5.05 0.53 -8.76
C TRP A 85 -3.74 1.02 -8.18
N LEU A 86 -3.72 1.18 -6.87
CA LEU A 86 -2.54 1.54 -6.10
C LEU A 86 -2.09 0.30 -5.35
N VAL A 87 -0.87 -0.15 -5.60
CA VAL A 87 -0.37 -1.41 -5.04
C VAL A 87 0.62 -1.17 -3.92
N MET A 88 0.55 -1.99 -2.88
CA MET A 88 1.52 -2.10 -1.80
C MET A 88 2.09 -3.53 -1.79
N PRO A 89 3.23 -3.76 -2.45
CA PRO A 89 3.79 -5.11 -2.60
C PRO A 89 4.54 -5.59 -1.34
N GLY A 90 4.47 -4.84 -0.25
CA GLY A 90 5.13 -5.14 1.01
C GLY A 90 5.13 -3.97 1.97
N GLY A 91 5.74 -4.18 3.13
CA GLY A 91 5.84 -3.18 4.19
C GLY A 91 6.31 -3.80 5.50
N THR A 92 6.02 -3.13 6.59
CA THR A 92 6.47 -3.50 7.93
C THR A 92 5.33 -3.42 8.93
N TRP A 93 5.19 -4.43 9.76
CA TRP A 93 4.39 -4.38 10.98
C TRP A 93 5.14 -3.56 12.03
N THR A 94 4.64 -2.38 12.36
CA THR A 94 5.20 -1.51 13.41
C THR A 94 4.63 -1.83 14.79
N SER A 95 3.50 -2.54 14.82
CA SER A 95 2.90 -3.15 16.00
C SER A 95 2.08 -4.38 15.55
N PRO A 96 1.55 -5.23 16.47
CA PRO A 96 0.68 -6.35 16.08
C PRO A 96 -0.60 -5.97 15.33
N THR A 97 -0.95 -4.70 15.32
CA THR A 97 -2.17 -4.18 14.70
C THR A 97 -1.92 -3.05 13.71
N VAL A 98 -0.66 -2.66 13.47
CA VAL A 98 -0.32 -1.55 12.57
C VAL A 98 0.67 -2.02 11.51
N PHE A 99 0.28 -1.91 10.24
CA PHE A 99 1.10 -2.21 9.08
C PHE A 99 1.27 -0.97 8.21
N THR A 100 2.49 -0.68 7.79
CA THR A 100 2.80 0.46 6.92
C THR A 100 3.71 0.04 5.77
N GLY A 101 3.61 0.73 4.64
CA GLY A 101 4.44 0.47 3.48
C GLY A 101 4.34 1.53 2.41
N ASP A 102 5.10 1.32 1.36
CA ASP A 102 5.13 2.20 0.19
C ASP A 102 4.01 1.84 -0.80
N MET A 103 3.52 2.86 -1.47
CA MET A 103 2.44 2.78 -2.45
C MET A 103 2.95 3.07 -3.85
N TYR A 104 2.51 2.27 -4.81
CA TYR A 104 2.96 2.34 -6.19
C TYR A 104 1.79 2.36 -7.16
N VAL A 105 1.98 3.03 -8.31
CA VAL A 105 1.17 2.88 -9.52
C VAL A 105 1.94 2.04 -10.51
N THR A 106 1.24 1.13 -11.19
CA THR A 106 1.83 0.21 -12.17
C THR A 106 1.16 0.38 -13.52
N ARG A 107 1.89 0.03 -14.57
CA ARG A 107 1.36 -0.20 -15.91
C ARG A 107 1.72 -1.63 -16.33
N GLY A 108 0.79 -2.33 -16.93
CA GLY A 108 0.98 -3.72 -17.35
C GLY A 108 0.70 -3.95 -18.81
N THR A 109 1.09 -5.12 -19.29
CA THR A 109 0.70 -5.63 -20.60
C THR A 109 -0.77 -6.08 -20.54
N PRO A 110 -1.60 -5.79 -21.56
CA PRO A 110 -2.96 -6.29 -21.62
C PRO A 110 -3.01 -7.83 -21.55
N PHE A 111 -4.05 -8.34 -20.91
CA PHE A 111 -4.28 -9.79 -20.84
C PHE A 111 -4.30 -10.41 -22.25
N GLY A 112 -3.65 -11.55 -22.40
CA GLY A 112 -3.54 -12.26 -23.69
C GLY A 112 -2.41 -11.77 -24.61
N GLN A 113 -1.65 -10.74 -24.21
CA GLN A 113 -0.47 -10.29 -24.93
C GLN A 113 0.82 -10.77 -24.23
N PRO A 114 1.91 -11.02 -24.99
CA PRO A 114 3.19 -11.35 -24.39
C PRO A 114 3.64 -10.26 -23.42
N TRP A 115 4.28 -10.65 -22.32
CA TRP A 115 4.83 -9.72 -21.35
C TRP A 115 5.80 -8.73 -22.02
N GLY A 116 5.61 -7.43 -21.75
CA GLY A 116 6.38 -6.38 -22.42
C GLY A 116 5.83 -5.96 -23.79
N PHE A 117 4.63 -6.40 -24.17
CA PHE A 117 3.96 -5.93 -25.40
C PHE A 117 3.88 -4.40 -25.43
N GLY A 118 4.21 -3.83 -26.59
CA GLY A 118 4.24 -2.36 -26.75
C GLY A 118 5.63 -1.73 -26.54
N GLY A 119 6.71 -2.53 -26.50
CA GLY A 119 8.07 -2.03 -26.50
C GLY A 119 8.62 -1.64 -25.12
N SER A 120 7.83 -1.83 -24.08
CA SER A 120 8.36 -1.79 -22.72
C SER A 120 9.19 -3.03 -22.53
N GLY A 121 10.50 -2.90 -22.34
CA GLY A 121 11.38 -4.02 -22.00
C GLY A 121 10.88 -4.83 -20.79
N PRO A 122 11.66 -5.75 -20.26
CA PRO A 122 11.24 -6.68 -19.21
C PRO A 122 10.83 -5.99 -17.89
N ALA A 123 11.13 -4.71 -17.71
CA ALA A 123 10.72 -3.91 -16.57
C ALA A 123 9.49 -3.07 -16.92
N LEU A 124 8.33 -3.43 -16.38
CA LEU A 124 7.17 -2.54 -16.45
C LEU A 124 7.37 -1.34 -15.51
N PRO A 125 6.91 -0.14 -15.91
CA PRO A 125 7.00 1.03 -15.05
C PRO A 125 6.26 0.79 -13.73
N LEU A 126 7.00 0.87 -12.64
CA LEU A 126 6.52 0.84 -11.27
C LEU A 126 6.97 2.14 -10.63
N THR A 127 6.04 3.04 -10.35
CA THR A 127 6.36 4.35 -9.79
C THR A 127 5.85 4.44 -8.36
N LYS A 128 6.77 4.66 -7.42
CA LYS A 128 6.40 4.98 -6.04
C LYS A 128 5.67 6.32 -6.02
N VAL A 129 4.46 6.32 -5.45
CA VAL A 129 3.60 7.51 -5.39
C VAL A 129 3.25 7.90 -3.96
N GLY A 130 3.76 7.20 -2.97
CA GLY A 130 3.48 7.55 -1.59
C GLY A 130 3.58 6.38 -0.63
N SER A 131 2.78 6.44 0.42
CA SER A 131 2.72 5.43 1.47
C SER A 131 1.31 5.26 2.01
N PHE A 132 1.04 4.12 2.65
CA PHE A 132 -0.17 3.93 3.42
C PHE A 132 0.07 3.16 4.72
N THR A 133 -0.88 3.31 5.65
CA THR A 133 -0.86 2.66 6.95
C THR A 133 -2.24 2.09 7.24
N PHE A 134 -2.27 0.82 7.61
CA PHE A 134 -3.42 0.17 8.21
C PHE A 134 -3.25 0.14 9.72
N ALA A 135 -4.27 0.52 10.46
CA ALA A 135 -4.32 0.36 11.91
C ALA A 135 -5.63 -0.33 12.28
N PHE A 136 -5.53 -1.60 12.71
CA PHE A 136 -6.67 -2.44 13.04
C PHE A 136 -7.02 -2.29 14.52
N SER A 137 -8.27 -1.92 14.82
CA SER A 137 -8.80 -1.86 16.19
C SER A 137 -9.40 -3.18 16.64
N SER A 138 -9.79 -4.04 15.70
CA SER A 138 -10.24 -5.41 15.91
C SER A 138 -9.98 -6.25 14.66
N SER A 139 -10.36 -7.52 14.66
CA SER A 139 -10.28 -8.39 13.49
C SER A 139 -11.15 -7.93 12.30
N GLY A 140 -12.13 -7.07 12.54
CA GLY A 140 -13.11 -6.63 11.53
C GLY A 140 -13.19 -5.12 11.32
N VAL A 141 -12.43 -4.32 12.07
CA VAL A 141 -12.48 -2.85 12.00
C VAL A 141 -11.09 -2.25 12.07
N GLY A 142 -10.87 -1.20 11.30
CA GLY A 142 -9.61 -0.47 11.30
C GLY A 142 -9.71 0.90 10.66
N THR A 143 -8.55 1.48 10.41
CA THR A 143 -8.38 2.69 9.62
C THR A 143 -7.35 2.47 8.53
N PHE A 144 -7.56 3.12 7.41
CA PHE A 144 -6.65 3.21 6.28
C PHE A 144 -6.23 4.67 6.12
N ALA A 145 -4.98 4.97 6.47
CA ALA A 145 -4.36 6.25 6.21
C ALA A 145 -3.51 6.16 4.95
N TYR A 146 -3.60 7.15 4.08
CA TYR A 146 -2.86 7.21 2.82
C TYR A 146 -2.28 8.60 2.60
N ASN A 147 -1.11 8.62 1.95
CA ASN A 147 -0.46 9.83 1.48
C ASN A 147 0.06 9.57 0.06
N VAL A 148 -0.68 10.05 -0.92
CA VAL A 148 -0.29 10.02 -2.33
C VAL A 148 0.45 11.30 -2.65
N ALA A 149 1.73 11.20 -2.97
CA ALA A 149 2.63 12.29 -3.28
C ALA A 149 3.59 11.85 -4.41
N PRO A 150 3.12 11.83 -5.66
CA PRO A 150 3.94 11.40 -6.80
C PRO A 150 5.18 12.29 -6.95
N PRO A 151 6.31 11.72 -7.40
CA PRO A 151 7.50 12.51 -7.73
C PRO A 151 7.22 13.59 -8.77
N SER A 152 7.91 14.71 -8.66
CA SER A 152 7.91 15.75 -9.71
C SER A 152 8.75 15.31 -10.91
N GLY A 153 8.46 15.89 -12.10
CA GLY A 153 9.28 15.69 -13.31
C GLY A 153 9.12 14.32 -13.96
N LEU A 154 8.06 13.58 -13.67
CA LEU A 154 7.78 12.32 -14.35
C LEU A 154 7.58 12.53 -15.85
N ALA A 155 8.06 11.59 -16.67
CA ALA A 155 7.77 11.58 -18.09
C ALA A 155 6.29 11.32 -18.37
N SER A 156 5.74 11.84 -19.46
CA SER A 156 4.33 11.64 -19.85
C SER A 156 3.95 10.16 -20.07
N THR A 157 4.94 9.29 -20.24
CA THR A 157 4.79 7.84 -20.36
C THR A 157 4.75 7.12 -19.00
N ASP A 158 5.06 7.82 -17.90
CA ASP A 158 5.03 7.24 -16.56
C ASP A 158 3.58 7.00 -16.10
N PRO A 159 3.26 5.87 -15.46
CA PRO A 159 1.91 5.57 -15.00
C PRO A 159 1.38 6.57 -13.94
N ALA A 160 2.26 7.24 -13.22
CA ALA A 160 1.92 8.25 -12.22
C ALA A 160 1.93 9.68 -12.77
N PHE A 161 2.26 9.90 -14.05
CA PHE A 161 2.28 11.24 -14.65
C PHE A 161 0.93 11.94 -14.48
N GLY A 162 0.96 13.16 -13.96
CA GLY A 162 -0.24 13.98 -13.73
C GLY A 162 -1.13 13.53 -12.56
N LEU A 163 -0.76 12.48 -11.82
CA LEU A 163 -1.51 12.10 -10.61
C LEU A 163 -1.33 13.20 -9.55
N PRO A 164 -2.42 13.81 -9.05
CA PRO A 164 -2.33 14.85 -8.03
C PRO A 164 -1.89 14.27 -6.68
N ALA A 165 -1.31 15.11 -5.84
CA ALA A 165 -1.07 14.76 -4.44
C ALA A 165 -2.38 14.84 -3.65
N PHE A 166 -2.65 13.82 -2.83
CA PHE A 166 -3.78 13.79 -1.90
C PHE A 166 -3.51 12.87 -0.72
N SER A 167 -4.11 13.16 0.42
CA SER A 167 -3.94 12.36 1.62
C SER A 167 -5.22 12.31 2.45
N GLY A 168 -5.32 11.34 3.32
CA GLY A 168 -6.47 11.21 4.21
C GLY A 168 -6.40 9.96 5.08
N THR A 169 -7.43 9.82 5.91
CA THR A 169 -7.66 8.63 6.72
C THR A 169 -9.13 8.24 6.60
N LYS A 170 -9.39 6.97 6.33
CA LYS A 170 -10.71 6.40 6.18
C LYS A 170 -10.92 5.29 7.20
N PRO A 171 -12.06 5.20 7.85
CA PRO A 171 -12.46 3.97 8.54
C PRO A 171 -12.65 2.86 7.51
N ILE A 172 -12.27 1.64 7.90
CA ILE A 172 -12.45 0.44 7.08
C ILE A 172 -13.06 -0.67 7.90
N CYS A 173 -13.94 -1.42 7.26
CA CYS A 173 -14.50 -2.66 7.78
C CYS A 173 -14.17 -3.82 6.88
N ARG A 174 -14.00 -4.97 7.52
CA ARG A 174 -13.83 -6.24 6.84
C ARG A 174 -15.12 -6.64 6.15
N ASN A 175 -15.03 -6.96 4.87
CA ASN A 175 -16.18 -7.40 4.08
C ASN A 175 -16.35 -8.93 4.14
N SER A 176 -16.30 -9.51 5.33
CA SER A 176 -16.45 -10.96 5.54
C SER A 176 -17.89 -11.39 5.76
N ALA A 177 -18.86 -10.73 5.12
CA ALA A 177 -20.25 -11.15 5.10
C ALA A 177 -20.51 -12.26 4.05
N PHE A 178 -19.56 -13.17 3.87
CA PHE A 178 -19.72 -14.38 3.05
C PHE A 178 -19.63 -15.63 3.91
#